data_e6a8009758d775291a9ac601a65c6183
#
_entry.id   e6a8009758d775291a9ac601a65c6183
#
_cell.length_a   1.000
_cell.length_b   1.000
_cell.length_c   1.000
_cell.angle_alpha   90.00
_cell.angle_beta   90.00
_cell.angle_gamma   90.00
#
_symmetry.space_group_name_H-M   'P 1'
#
loop_
_entity.id
_entity.type
_entity.pdbx_description
1 polymer ?
#
loop_
_entity_poly.entity_id
_entity_poly.type
_entity_poly.pdbx_seq_one_letter_code
_entity_poly.pdbx_strand_id
1 'polypeptide(L)'
;MTIRCPRPLRPGDRIGVTSPSSGVAEKMRARLDVALRDLERRGYEVVVGRCMDGSTHISAPAADRAAELTAMLTDPTIRAVVPPWGGETAIDLLPLLDFEAIGRAEPTWVVGYSDMSTILAPLTLLTGVATVHGNNLMETPYRTPEGLVSWLDIATAAPGEPFAQTPPGRYRTARFDDFVGHPEVRDFTLDAEGAWTRLDGDGDVDVEGRLIGGCVETIGHLAGTPYLDTSRFAGDEPLLVYVEACEDNAFTICRHLHGMRLAGFFDRAAAVLVGRTHAPDGPTLTQHEAVLDALGPLGVPVIADVECGHVAPYLPLVNGARGRVVHTAARSGIVQTLD
;
A
#
# COMPACT_ATOMS: atom_id res chain seq x y z
N MET A 1 -16.42 10.69 7.93
CA MET A 1 -16.64 9.33 8.47
C MET A 1 -15.67 9.04 9.59
N THR A 2 -16.01 8.09 10.48
CA THR A 2 -15.09 7.59 11.51
C THR A 2 -14.33 6.38 10.95
N ILE A 3 -13.02 6.33 11.16
CA ILE A 3 -12.21 5.17 10.79
C ILE A 3 -12.40 4.06 11.83
N ARG A 4 -12.44 2.83 11.36
CA ARG A 4 -12.57 1.62 12.17
C ARG A 4 -11.36 0.73 11.85
N CYS A 5 -10.51 0.53 12.84
CA CYS A 5 -9.40 -0.40 12.71
C CYS A 5 -9.91 -1.84 12.95
N PRO A 6 -9.48 -2.83 12.14
CA PRO A 6 -9.72 -4.22 12.46
C PRO A 6 -9.08 -4.58 13.81
N ARG A 7 -9.66 -5.53 14.52
CA ARG A 7 -9.03 -6.01 15.78
C ARG A 7 -7.67 -6.65 15.52
N PRO A 8 -6.77 -6.64 16.51
CA PRO A 8 -5.49 -7.32 16.40
C PRO A 8 -5.62 -8.80 16.05
N LEU A 9 -4.77 -9.28 15.14
CA LEU A 9 -4.63 -10.69 14.80
C LEU A 9 -4.05 -11.46 16.00
N ARG A 10 -4.49 -12.71 16.13
CA ARG A 10 -4.04 -13.66 17.16
C ARG A 10 -3.75 -15.01 16.53
N PRO A 11 -2.85 -15.83 17.09
CA PRO A 11 -2.72 -17.22 16.69
C PRO A 11 -4.09 -17.94 16.69
N GLY A 12 -4.35 -18.73 15.66
CA GLY A 12 -5.64 -19.35 15.39
C GLY A 12 -6.61 -18.52 14.52
N ASP A 13 -6.32 -17.23 14.27
CA ASP A 13 -7.13 -16.44 13.34
C ASP A 13 -6.93 -16.91 11.88
N ARG A 14 -7.98 -16.76 11.08
CA ARG A 14 -8.01 -17.15 9.67
C ARG A 14 -7.58 -15.99 8.79
N ILE A 15 -6.63 -16.26 7.87
CA ILE A 15 -6.16 -15.32 6.86
C ILE A 15 -6.62 -15.82 5.49
N GLY A 16 -7.43 -15.01 4.79
CA GLY A 16 -7.84 -15.23 3.42
C GLY A 16 -6.72 -14.86 2.43
N VAL A 17 -6.51 -15.72 1.44
CA VAL A 17 -5.60 -15.49 0.33
C VAL A 17 -6.37 -15.61 -0.97
N THR A 18 -6.50 -14.54 -1.71
CA THR A 18 -7.15 -14.48 -3.02
C THR A 18 -6.42 -13.48 -3.91
N SER A 19 -6.53 -13.61 -5.22
CA SER A 19 -5.92 -12.70 -6.20
C SER A 19 -7.00 -11.82 -6.84
N PRO A 20 -7.28 -10.64 -6.31
CA PRO A 20 -8.26 -9.71 -6.89
C PRO A 20 -7.86 -9.19 -8.28
N SER A 21 -6.59 -9.29 -8.63
CA SER A 21 -6.05 -8.91 -9.94
C SER A 21 -5.39 -10.11 -10.63
N SER A 22 -4.06 -10.16 -10.68
CA SER A 22 -3.32 -11.25 -11.34
C SER A 22 -3.21 -12.47 -10.43
N GLY A 23 -3.38 -13.66 -10.99
CA GLY A 23 -3.16 -14.93 -10.29
C GLY A 23 -1.69 -15.32 -10.20
N VAL A 24 -1.41 -16.50 -9.70
CA VAL A 24 -0.04 -17.01 -9.48
C VAL A 24 0.35 -17.97 -10.58
N ALA A 25 1.28 -17.55 -11.43
CA ALA A 25 1.84 -18.38 -12.49
C ALA A 25 2.53 -19.63 -11.90
N GLU A 26 2.51 -20.74 -12.65
CA GLU A 26 3.05 -22.03 -12.20
C GLU A 26 4.49 -21.93 -11.69
N LYS A 27 5.36 -21.18 -12.40
CA LYS A 27 6.75 -20.98 -12.00
C LYS A 27 6.94 -20.31 -10.62
N MET A 28 5.88 -19.66 -10.10
CA MET A 28 5.89 -18.94 -8.81
C MET A 28 5.21 -19.75 -7.68
N ARG A 29 4.68 -20.94 -7.98
CA ARG A 29 3.99 -21.79 -6.99
C ARG A 29 4.86 -22.13 -5.79
N ALA A 30 6.14 -22.44 -6.01
CA ALA A 30 7.06 -22.74 -4.93
C ALA A 30 7.20 -21.57 -3.93
N ARG A 31 7.23 -20.32 -4.43
CA ARG A 31 7.24 -19.12 -3.56
C ARG A 31 5.93 -18.94 -2.82
N LEU A 32 4.79 -19.16 -3.49
CA LEU A 32 3.49 -19.11 -2.83
C LEU A 32 3.43 -20.10 -1.68
N ASP A 33 3.87 -21.35 -1.88
CA ASP A 33 3.89 -22.37 -0.84
C ASP A 33 4.78 -21.98 0.35
N VAL A 34 5.91 -21.30 0.10
CA VAL A 34 6.76 -20.75 1.16
C VAL A 34 6.01 -19.71 1.97
N ALA A 35 5.30 -18.82 1.30
CA ALA A 35 4.55 -17.75 1.97
C ALA A 35 3.36 -18.27 2.77
N LEU A 36 2.59 -19.23 2.24
CA LEU A 36 1.50 -19.89 2.95
C LEU A 36 2.01 -20.59 4.21
N ARG A 37 3.06 -21.42 4.07
CA ARG A 37 3.69 -22.08 5.22
C ARG A 37 4.29 -21.11 6.23
N ASP A 38 4.68 -19.91 5.83
CA ASP A 38 5.18 -18.90 6.77
C ASP A 38 4.06 -18.40 7.68
N LEU A 39 2.87 -18.12 7.14
CA LEU A 39 1.68 -17.78 7.92
C LEU A 39 1.26 -18.92 8.86
N GLU A 40 1.22 -20.15 8.37
CA GLU A 40 0.88 -21.34 9.17
C GLU A 40 1.85 -21.54 10.34
N ARG A 41 3.18 -21.37 10.11
CA ARG A 41 4.20 -21.44 11.17
C ARG A 41 4.06 -20.35 12.22
N ARG A 42 3.46 -19.22 11.87
CA ARG A 42 3.12 -18.13 12.80
C ARG A 42 1.82 -18.40 13.57
N GLY A 43 1.16 -19.54 13.30
CA GLY A 43 -0.02 -20.00 14.00
C GLY A 43 -1.34 -19.56 13.38
N TYR A 44 -1.36 -19.05 12.16
CA TYR A 44 -2.60 -18.67 11.46
C TYR A 44 -3.16 -19.82 10.64
N GLU A 45 -4.50 -19.87 10.51
CA GLU A 45 -5.17 -20.73 9.55
C GLU A 45 -5.26 -20.03 8.20
N VAL A 46 -4.78 -20.65 7.12
CA VAL A 46 -4.80 -20.03 5.79
C VAL A 46 -5.97 -20.56 4.97
N VAL A 47 -6.78 -19.66 4.43
CA VAL A 47 -7.92 -19.96 3.56
C VAL A 47 -7.60 -19.45 2.16
N VAL A 48 -7.20 -20.36 1.27
CA VAL A 48 -6.90 -20.02 -0.12
C VAL A 48 -8.19 -20.03 -0.93
N GLY A 49 -8.48 -18.92 -1.61
CA GLY A 49 -9.60 -18.76 -2.52
C GLY A 49 -9.44 -19.52 -3.83
N ARG A 50 -10.42 -19.42 -4.69
CA ARG A 50 -10.43 -20.06 -6.02
C ARG A 50 -9.83 -19.16 -7.10
N CYS A 51 -9.89 -17.85 -6.93
CA CYS A 51 -9.39 -16.86 -7.87
C CYS A 51 -7.86 -16.72 -7.73
N MET A 52 -7.11 -17.73 -8.21
CA MET A 52 -5.66 -17.85 -8.05
C MET A 52 -4.94 -18.25 -9.34
N ASP A 53 -5.67 -18.47 -10.46
CA ASP A 53 -5.05 -18.92 -11.71
C ASP A 53 -4.17 -17.82 -12.33
N GLY A 54 -2.93 -18.13 -12.59
CA GLY A 54 -1.93 -17.23 -13.20
C GLY A 54 -1.62 -17.56 -14.67
N SER A 55 -2.51 -18.25 -15.36
CA SER A 55 -2.35 -18.58 -16.79
C SER A 55 -2.60 -17.39 -17.72
N THR A 56 -3.28 -16.34 -17.21
CA THR A 56 -3.55 -15.07 -17.92
C THR A 56 -3.20 -13.88 -17.05
N HIS A 57 -3.45 -12.67 -17.54
CA HIS A 57 -3.26 -11.42 -16.75
C HIS A 57 -4.27 -11.26 -15.61
N ILE A 58 -5.35 -12.02 -15.58
CA ILE A 58 -6.35 -12.03 -14.50
C ILE A 58 -6.46 -13.43 -13.87
N SER A 59 -6.77 -13.48 -12.59
CA SER A 59 -6.91 -14.73 -11.85
C SER A 59 -8.21 -15.48 -12.12
N ALA A 60 -9.28 -14.75 -12.48
CA ALA A 60 -10.61 -15.23 -12.77
C ALA A 60 -11.45 -14.11 -13.40
N PRO A 61 -12.66 -14.37 -13.93
CA PRO A 61 -13.60 -13.32 -14.33
C PRO A 61 -13.86 -12.30 -13.21
N ALA A 62 -14.05 -11.02 -13.56
CA ALA A 62 -14.22 -9.92 -12.59
C ALA A 62 -15.34 -10.21 -11.57
N ALA A 63 -16.47 -10.74 -12.01
CA ALA A 63 -17.58 -11.08 -11.11
C ALA A 63 -17.20 -12.12 -10.05
N ASP A 64 -16.40 -13.13 -10.41
CA ASP A 64 -15.95 -14.17 -9.49
C ASP A 64 -14.94 -13.61 -8.49
N ARG A 65 -13.98 -12.78 -8.95
CA ARG A 65 -13.00 -12.10 -8.09
C ARG A 65 -13.68 -11.18 -7.09
N ALA A 66 -14.65 -10.37 -7.54
CA ALA A 66 -15.38 -9.45 -6.69
C ALA A 66 -16.25 -10.19 -5.67
N ALA A 67 -16.94 -11.26 -6.09
CA ALA A 67 -17.75 -12.08 -5.20
C ALA A 67 -16.90 -12.77 -4.14
N GLU A 68 -15.75 -13.34 -4.51
CA GLU A 68 -14.85 -14.01 -3.58
C GLU A 68 -14.26 -13.02 -2.57
N LEU A 69 -13.77 -11.85 -3.05
CA LEU A 69 -13.23 -10.82 -2.16
C LEU A 69 -14.30 -10.29 -1.20
N THR A 70 -15.51 -9.98 -1.70
CA THR A 70 -16.63 -9.55 -0.86
C THR A 70 -16.98 -10.62 0.18
N ALA A 71 -17.05 -11.89 -0.21
CA ALA A 71 -17.34 -12.99 0.72
C ALA A 71 -16.26 -13.08 1.81
N MET A 72 -14.98 -12.99 1.48
CA MET A 72 -13.90 -13.00 2.47
C MET A 72 -13.96 -11.79 3.42
N LEU A 73 -14.29 -10.60 2.91
CA LEU A 73 -14.36 -9.37 3.71
C LEU A 73 -15.62 -9.27 4.57
N THR A 74 -16.64 -10.09 4.30
CA THR A 74 -17.86 -10.14 5.09
C THR A 74 -17.98 -11.39 5.97
N ASP A 75 -17.05 -12.35 5.83
CA ASP A 75 -16.99 -13.54 6.70
C ASP A 75 -16.36 -13.17 8.06
N PRO A 76 -17.12 -13.25 9.17
CA PRO A 76 -16.61 -12.88 10.49
C PRO A 76 -15.49 -13.79 11.00
N THR A 77 -15.23 -14.92 10.35
CA THR A 77 -14.14 -15.84 10.71
C THR A 77 -12.81 -15.47 10.02
N ILE A 78 -12.83 -14.69 8.93
CA ILE A 78 -11.63 -14.21 8.25
C ILE A 78 -11.23 -12.87 8.84
N ARG A 79 -10.00 -12.77 9.34
CA ARG A 79 -9.52 -11.60 10.07
C ARG A 79 -8.52 -10.74 9.29
N ALA A 80 -7.93 -11.31 8.24
CA ALA A 80 -7.11 -10.60 7.28
C ALA A 80 -7.31 -11.19 5.89
N VAL A 81 -7.15 -10.37 4.85
CA VAL A 81 -7.05 -10.78 3.44
C VAL A 81 -5.77 -10.20 2.88
N VAL A 82 -4.92 -11.06 2.33
CA VAL A 82 -3.66 -10.67 1.70
C VAL A 82 -3.51 -11.37 0.36
N PRO A 83 -3.39 -10.65 -0.77
CA PRO A 83 -3.19 -11.23 -2.08
C PRO A 83 -1.73 -11.70 -2.25
N PRO A 84 -1.46 -12.66 -3.13
CA PRO A 84 -0.09 -13.02 -3.50
C PRO A 84 0.74 -11.83 -3.98
N TRP A 85 0.14 -11.00 -4.83
CA TRP A 85 0.65 -9.74 -5.36
C TRP A 85 -0.47 -8.89 -5.97
N GLY A 86 -0.12 -7.77 -6.62
CA GLY A 86 -1.03 -6.91 -7.37
C GLY A 86 -1.38 -7.48 -8.75
N GLY A 87 -1.17 -6.70 -9.78
CA GLY A 87 -1.49 -6.99 -11.19
C GLY A 87 -1.85 -5.72 -11.94
N GLU A 88 -2.81 -5.81 -12.88
CA GLU A 88 -3.07 -4.74 -13.85
C GLU A 88 -4.54 -4.26 -13.85
N THR A 89 -5.49 -5.06 -13.38
CA THR A 89 -6.92 -4.83 -13.69
C THR A 89 -7.86 -4.94 -12.50
N ALA A 90 -7.39 -4.72 -11.26
CA ALA A 90 -8.27 -4.70 -10.09
C ALA A 90 -9.35 -3.60 -10.17
N ILE A 91 -9.16 -2.60 -11.03
CA ILE A 91 -10.10 -1.50 -11.24
C ILE A 91 -11.47 -2.01 -11.74
N ASP A 92 -11.53 -3.12 -12.46
CA ASP A 92 -12.78 -3.72 -12.97
C ASP A 92 -13.66 -4.30 -11.85
N LEU A 93 -13.12 -4.49 -10.62
CA LEU A 93 -13.86 -4.97 -9.47
C LEU A 93 -14.67 -3.86 -8.78
N LEU A 94 -14.25 -2.61 -8.88
CA LEU A 94 -14.85 -1.52 -8.11
C LEU A 94 -16.38 -1.41 -8.25
N PRO A 95 -16.96 -1.50 -9.44
CA PRO A 95 -18.43 -1.45 -9.58
C PRO A 95 -19.13 -2.74 -9.14
N LEU A 96 -18.39 -3.82 -8.86
CA LEU A 96 -18.93 -5.15 -8.51
C LEU A 96 -18.78 -5.46 -7.01
N LEU A 97 -17.90 -4.76 -6.29
CA LEU A 97 -17.72 -4.94 -4.86
C LEU A 97 -18.88 -4.35 -4.08
N ASP A 98 -19.40 -5.11 -3.10
CA ASP A 98 -20.43 -4.66 -2.20
C ASP A 98 -19.84 -3.89 -1.01
N PHE A 99 -19.45 -2.63 -1.26
CA PHE A 99 -18.90 -1.74 -0.23
C PHE A 99 -19.86 -1.51 0.93
N GLU A 100 -21.17 -1.58 0.71
CA GLU A 100 -22.16 -1.41 1.76
C GLU A 100 -22.17 -2.63 2.71
N ALA A 101 -22.15 -3.84 2.18
CA ALA A 101 -22.05 -5.06 2.99
C ALA A 101 -20.72 -5.10 3.74
N ILE A 102 -19.59 -4.79 3.07
CA ILE A 102 -18.26 -4.71 3.68
C ILE A 102 -18.25 -3.67 4.80
N GLY A 103 -18.85 -2.49 4.56
CA GLY A 103 -18.93 -1.41 5.54
C GLY A 103 -19.75 -1.76 6.78
N ARG A 104 -20.74 -2.66 6.67
CA ARG A 104 -21.54 -3.16 7.80
C ARG A 104 -20.89 -4.34 8.54
N ALA A 105 -20.00 -5.06 7.88
CA ALA A 105 -19.33 -6.21 8.48
C ALA A 105 -18.34 -5.79 9.59
N GLU A 106 -17.92 -6.78 10.38
CA GLU A 106 -16.80 -6.60 11.29
C GLU A 106 -15.52 -6.32 10.47
N PRO A 107 -14.74 -5.26 10.80
CA PRO A 107 -13.57 -4.88 10.03
C PRO A 107 -12.56 -6.03 9.91
N THR A 108 -12.08 -6.24 8.69
CA THR A 108 -11.05 -7.24 8.34
C THR A 108 -9.84 -6.52 7.77
N TRP A 109 -8.62 -6.87 8.18
CA TRP A 109 -7.41 -6.33 7.60
C TRP A 109 -7.32 -6.66 6.11
N VAL A 110 -7.11 -5.65 5.28
CA VAL A 110 -6.79 -5.83 3.86
C VAL A 110 -5.41 -5.25 3.62
N VAL A 111 -4.53 -6.07 3.08
CA VAL A 111 -3.12 -5.74 2.92
C VAL A 111 -2.72 -5.88 1.47
N GLY A 112 -1.81 -5.05 1.00
CA GLY A 112 -1.22 -5.15 -0.32
C GLY A 112 -0.68 -3.82 -0.82
N TYR A 113 -0.10 -3.81 -2.00
CA TYR A 113 0.35 -2.61 -2.73
C TYR A 113 0.23 -2.84 -4.23
N SER A 114 0.76 -1.92 -5.05
CA SER A 114 0.62 -2.01 -6.51
C SER A 114 -0.84 -1.88 -6.92
N ASP A 115 -1.35 -2.71 -7.81
CA ASP A 115 -2.74 -2.71 -8.26
C ASP A 115 -3.75 -2.90 -7.11
N MET A 116 -3.32 -3.46 -5.97
CA MET A 116 -4.16 -3.49 -4.75
C MET A 116 -4.51 -2.10 -4.23
N SER A 117 -3.73 -1.07 -4.52
CA SER A 117 -4.06 0.31 -4.16
C SER A 117 -5.42 0.75 -4.70
N THR A 118 -5.81 0.22 -5.87
CA THR A 118 -7.13 0.40 -6.50
C THR A 118 -8.29 -0.08 -5.61
N ILE A 119 -8.02 -1.03 -4.71
CA ILE A 119 -9.02 -1.56 -3.77
C ILE A 119 -8.85 -0.94 -2.39
N LEU A 120 -7.61 -0.79 -1.89
CA LEU A 120 -7.32 -0.36 -0.53
C LEU A 120 -7.83 1.05 -0.24
N ALA A 121 -7.50 2.03 -1.09
CA ALA A 121 -7.93 3.42 -0.91
C ALA A 121 -9.47 3.55 -0.97
N PRO A 122 -10.19 3.01 -1.99
CA PRO A 122 -11.64 2.99 -1.99
C PRO A 122 -12.28 2.28 -0.81
N LEU A 123 -11.73 1.14 -0.35
CA LEU A 123 -12.26 0.46 0.84
C LEU A 123 -12.22 1.41 2.04
N THR A 124 -11.08 2.06 2.30
CA THR A 124 -10.99 3.00 3.41
C THR A 124 -11.97 4.18 3.23
N LEU A 125 -12.01 4.79 2.05
CA LEU A 125 -12.83 5.98 1.79
C LEU A 125 -14.34 5.70 1.77
N LEU A 126 -14.77 4.51 1.35
CA LEU A 126 -16.19 4.18 1.23
C LEU A 126 -16.76 3.47 2.47
N THR A 127 -15.94 2.72 3.20
CA THR A 127 -16.40 1.91 4.33
C THR A 127 -15.92 2.42 5.69
N GLY A 128 -14.90 3.27 5.71
CA GLY A 128 -14.22 3.69 6.94
C GLY A 128 -13.33 2.60 7.55
N VAL A 129 -13.10 1.47 6.89
CA VAL A 129 -12.20 0.43 7.40
C VAL A 129 -10.76 0.76 7.03
N ALA A 130 -9.87 0.74 8.02
CA ALA A 130 -8.44 0.94 7.78
C ALA A 130 -7.86 -0.21 6.95
N THR A 131 -7.00 0.12 5.96
CA THR A 131 -6.32 -0.84 5.09
C THR A 131 -4.81 -0.61 5.11
N VAL A 132 -4.01 -1.64 4.82
CA VAL A 132 -2.55 -1.55 4.88
C VAL A 132 -1.95 -1.57 3.48
N HIS A 133 -1.36 -0.45 3.06
CA HIS A 133 -0.47 -0.40 1.92
C HIS A 133 0.90 -0.94 2.36
N GLY A 134 1.21 -2.16 1.97
CA GLY A 134 2.42 -2.86 2.40
C GLY A 134 2.58 -4.17 1.65
N ASN A 135 3.59 -4.94 2.02
CA ASN A 135 3.97 -6.18 1.35
C ASN A 135 2.78 -7.09 1.03
N ASN A 136 2.75 -7.57 -0.20
CA ASN A 136 1.88 -8.68 -0.59
C ASN A 136 2.36 -10.00 0.06
N LEU A 137 1.55 -11.05 -0.06
CA LEU A 137 1.82 -12.34 0.57
C LEU A 137 3.18 -12.94 0.17
N MET A 138 3.56 -12.85 -1.12
CA MET A 138 4.82 -13.41 -1.64
C MET A 138 6.07 -12.81 -0.96
N GLU A 139 5.94 -11.63 -0.37
CA GLU A 139 7.00 -10.89 0.30
C GLU A 139 6.92 -11.01 1.82
N THR A 140 5.81 -11.52 2.35
CA THR A 140 5.62 -11.74 3.81
C THR A 140 6.75 -12.57 4.47
N PRO A 141 7.39 -13.57 3.80
CA PRO A 141 8.49 -14.28 4.40
C PRO A 141 9.78 -13.50 4.61
N TYR A 142 9.93 -12.30 4.05
CA TYR A 142 11.13 -11.50 4.27
C TYR A 142 11.27 -11.07 5.74
N ARG A 143 12.51 -11.02 6.21
CA ARG A 143 12.86 -10.39 7.48
C ARG A 143 12.73 -8.89 7.34
N THR A 144 12.01 -8.29 8.26
CA THR A 144 11.85 -6.83 8.30
C THR A 144 13.19 -6.19 8.71
N PRO A 145 13.74 -5.25 7.90
CA PRO A 145 14.93 -4.52 8.28
C PRO A 145 14.74 -3.67 9.55
N GLU A 146 15.82 -3.42 10.24
CA GLU A 146 15.82 -2.53 11.40
C GLU A 146 15.25 -1.15 11.04
N GLY A 147 14.43 -0.60 11.91
CA GLY A 147 13.74 0.67 11.72
C GLY A 147 12.37 0.54 11.04
N LEU A 148 12.02 -0.60 10.46
CA LEU A 148 10.72 -0.86 9.85
C LEU A 148 9.89 -1.86 10.65
N VAL A 149 8.60 -1.93 10.35
CA VAL A 149 7.67 -2.96 10.84
C VAL A 149 7.06 -3.71 9.66
N SER A 150 6.67 -4.97 9.86
CA SER A 150 5.91 -5.72 8.86
C SER A 150 4.41 -5.40 8.95
N TRP A 151 3.64 -5.75 7.90
CA TRP A 151 2.19 -5.66 8.00
C TRP A 151 1.60 -6.55 9.11
N LEU A 152 2.27 -7.67 9.44
CA LEU A 152 1.86 -8.54 10.54
C LEU A 152 2.08 -7.87 11.90
N ASP A 153 3.19 -7.14 12.08
CA ASP A 153 3.42 -6.37 13.31
C ASP A 153 2.31 -5.32 13.49
N ILE A 154 1.94 -4.62 12.41
CA ILE A 154 0.82 -3.67 12.40
C ILE A 154 -0.50 -4.37 12.74
N ALA A 155 -0.80 -5.48 12.05
CA ALA A 155 -2.06 -6.19 12.24
C ALA A 155 -2.19 -6.89 13.59
N THR A 156 -1.10 -7.06 14.35
CA THR A 156 -1.08 -7.63 15.71
C THR A 156 -0.94 -6.59 16.80
N ALA A 157 -0.65 -5.31 16.46
CA ALA A 157 -0.48 -4.23 17.43
C ALA A 157 -1.76 -3.96 18.23
N ALA A 158 -1.60 -3.51 19.45
CA ALA A 158 -2.72 -3.11 20.29
C ALA A 158 -3.35 -1.81 19.74
N PRO A 159 -4.69 -1.66 19.79
CA PRO A 159 -5.35 -0.43 19.39
C PRO A 159 -4.82 0.78 20.18
N GLY A 160 -4.55 1.89 19.50
CA GLY A 160 -4.03 3.11 20.08
C GLY A 160 -2.53 3.10 20.41
N GLU A 161 -1.84 1.97 20.26
CA GLU A 161 -0.39 1.90 20.43
C GLU A 161 0.31 2.47 19.19
N PRO A 162 1.15 3.54 19.33
CA PRO A 162 1.88 4.09 18.21
C PRO A 162 3.05 3.19 17.83
N PHE A 163 3.31 3.07 16.53
CA PHE A 163 4.51 2.43 16.00
C PHE A 163 5.30 3.40 15.13
N ALA A 164 6.61 3.42 15.33
CA ALA A 164 7.52 4.29 14.62
C ALA A 164 8.27 3.50 13.54
N GLN A 165 8.51 4.15 12.41
CA GLN A 165 9.34 3.62 11.33
C GLN A 165 10.34 4.67 10.87
N THR A 166 11.55 4.23 10.60
CA THR A 166 12.66 5.06 10.12
C THR A 166 13.32 4.41 8.91
N PRO A 167 13.86 5.20 7.96
CA PRO A 167 14.54 4.63 6.81
C PRO A 167 15.73 3.77 7.25
N PRO A 168 15.88 2.55 6.74
CA PRO A 168 17.03 1.68 7.08
C PRO A 168 18.34 2.12 6.42
N GLY A 169 18.32 3.17 5.59
CA GLY A 169 19.49 3.74 4.93
C GLY A 169 19.99 2.96 3.71
N ARG A 170 19.33 1.87 3.34
CA ARG A 170 19.70 1.06 2.16
C ARG A 170 18.45 0.60 1.42
N TYR A 171 18.60 0.43 0.10
CA TYR A 171 17.55 -0.07 -0.77
C TYR A 171 18.10 -1.03 -1.84
N ARG A 172 17.19 -1.73 -2.54
CA ARG A 172 17.51 -2.65 -3.63
C ARG A 172 17.48 -1.93 -4.97
N THR A 173 18.53 -2.09 -5.79
CA THR A 173 18.56 -1.54 -7.16
C THR A 173 17.87 -2.42 -8.19
N ALA A 174 17.80 -3.75 -7.96
CA ALA A 174 17.03 -4.65 -8.80
C ALA A 174 15.53 -4.57 -8.51
N ARG A 175 14.68 -4.82 -9.51
CA ARG A 175 13.21 -4.77 -9.31
C ARG A 175 12.75 -5.80 -8.27
N PHE A 176 13.16 -7.07 -8.41
CA PHE A 176 12.76 -8.17 -7.53
C PHE A 176 13.92 -9.12 -7.28
N ASP A 177 13.85 -9.86 -6.17
CA ASP A 177 14.70 -11.03 -5.97
C ASP A 177 14.21 -12.21 -6.84
N ASP A 178 15.09 -13.14 -7.14
CA ASP A 178 14.76 -14.32 -7.95
C ASP A 178 13.95 -15.35 -7.14
N PHE A 179 12.64 -15.18 -7.11
CA PHE A 179 11.72 -16.11 -6.45
C PHE A 179 11.60 -17.47 -7.16
N VAL A 180 11.99 -17.56 -8.43
CA VAL A 180 11.92 -18.82 -9.18
C VAL A 180 13.13 -19.70 -8.83
N GLY A 181 14.32 -19.14 -8.88
CA GLY A 181 15.55 -19.85 -8.51
C GLY A 181 15.72 -20.01 -7.00
N HIS A 182 15.21 -19.06 -6.22
CA HIS A 182 15.39 -19.00 -4.77
C HIS A 182 14.06 -18.74 -4.04
N PRO A 183 13.08 -19.67 -4.09
CA PRO A 183 11.77 -19.45 -3.51
C PRO A 183 11.80 -19.26 -1.97
N GLU A 184 12.84 -19.76 -1.30
CA GLU A 184 13.02 -19.65 0.15
C GLU A 184 13.71 -18.35 0.61
N VAL A 185 14.02 -17.41 -0.30
CA VAL A 185 14.70 -16.16 0.06
C VAL A 185 13.93 -15.40 1.16
N ARG A 186 14.67 -14.94 2.18
CA ARG A 186 14.11 -14.27 3.36
C ARG A 186 14.79 -12.95 3.70
N ASP A 187 15.87 -12.63 3.03
CA ASP A 187 16.60 -11.39 3.23
C ASP A 187 16.57 -10.58 1.94
N PHE A 188 16.28 -9.30 2.07
CA PHE A 188 16.33 -8.39 0.92
C PHE A 188 17.79 -8.22 0.45
N THR A 189 18.00 -8.21 -0.85
CA THR A 189 19.26 -7.76 -1.43
C THR A 189 19.28 -6.22 -1.45
N LEU A 190 19.80 -5.59 -0.39
CA LEU A 190 19.89 -4.14 -0.28
C LEU A 190 21.32 -3.70 -0.65
N ASP A 191 21.52 -3.25 -1.88
CA ASP A 191 22.83 -3.04 -2.51
C ASP A 191 23.19 -1.56 -2.76
N ALA A 192 22.28 -0.62 -2.48
CA ALA A 192 22.54 0.82 -2.57
C ALA A 192 22.19 1.55 -1.27
N GLU A 193 22.84 2.68 -1.02
CA GLU A 193 22.52 3.60 0.07
C GLU A 193 21.44 4.59 -0.37
N GLY A 194 20.54 4.97 0.56
CA GLY A 194 19.49 5.93 0.30
C GLY A 194 18.97 6.59 1.57
N ALA A 195 18.39 7.76 1.39
CA ALA A 195 17.74 8.54 2.44
C ALA A 195 16.50 9.21 1.88
N TRP A 196 15.61 9.69 2.72
CA TRP A 196 14.51 10.55 2.31
C TRP A 196 15.05 11.90 1.83
N THR A 197 14.42 12.46 0.83
CA THR A 197 14.81 13.71 0.18
C THR A 197 13.64 14.68 0.17
N ARG A 198 13.80 15.87 0.76
CA ARG A 198 12.82 16.92 0.63
C ARG A 198 12.97 17.62 -0.73
N LEU A 199 11.93 17.66 -1.54
CA LEU A 199 11.99 18.22 -2.91
C LEU A 199 11.64 19.71 -2.96
N ASP A 200 10.78 20.21 -2.06
CA ASP A 200 10.23 21.58 -2.09
C ASP A 200 11.05 22.61 -1.28
N GLY A 201 12.16 22.22 -0.68
CA GLY A 201 13.04 23.10 0.12
C GLY A 201 13.91 22.36 1.12
N ASP A 202 14.61 23.12 2.00
CA ASP A 202 15.64 22.59 2.91
C ASP A 202 15.25 22.62 4.40
N GLY A 203 14.03 23.08 4.74
CA GLY A 203 13.63 23.23 6.14
C GLY A 203 13.21 21.91 6.80
N ASP A 204 13.23 21.89 8.13
CA ASP A 204 12.71 20.79 8.92
C ASP A 204 11.20 20.62 8.69
N VAL A 205 10.75 19.36 8.71
CA VAL A 205 9.34 18.98 8.61
C VAL A 205 8.93 18.24 9.89
N ASP A 206 7.82 18.64 10.49
CA ASP A 206 7.16 17.95 11.58
C ASP A 206 5.65 18.18 11.41
N VAL A 207 4.96 17.22 10.81
CA VAL A 207 3.58 17.36 10.33
C VAL A 207 2.77 16.15 10.73
N GLU A 208 1.54 16.39 11.20
CA GLU A 208 0.57 15.35 11.54
C GLU A 208 -0.61 15.39 10.56
N GLY A 209 -1.22 14.23 10.33
CA GLY A 209 -2.43 14.10 9.52
C GLY A 209 -2.89 12.66 9.39
N ARG A 210 -4.02 12.47 8.72
CA ARG A 210 -4.56 11.15 8.43
C ARG A 210 -3.95 10.61 7.13
N LEU A 211 -3.48 9.38 7.16
CA LEU A 211 -2.83 8.74 6.02
C LEU A 211 -3.84 8.27 4.96
N ILE A 212 -3.54 8.57 3.71
CA ILE A 212 -4.23 8.04 2.54
C ILE A 212 -3.31 8.09 1.32
N GLY A 213 -3.34 7.05 0.49
CA GLY A 213 -2.55 7.04 -0.74
C GLY A 213 -2.51 5.69 -1.42
N GLY A 214 -1.50 5.49 -2.26
CA GLY A 214 -1.27 4.27 -3.02
C GLY A 214 -0.42 4.49 -4.27
N CYS A 215 -0.43 3.50 -5.17
CA CYS A 215 0.27 3.54 -6.45
C CYS A 215 -0.42 4.52 -7.41
N VAL A 216 0.33 5.51 -7.90
CA VAL A 216 -0.18 6.57 -8.80
C VAL A 216 -0.78 5.99 -10.07
N GLU A 217 -0.12 4.98 -10.64
CA GLU A 217 -0.52 4.34 -11.90
C GLU A 217 -1.87 3.64 -11.80
N THR A 218 -2.30 3.32 -10.60
CA THR A 218 -3.60 2.66 -10.35
C THR A 218 -4.63 3.63 -9.78
N ILE A 219 -4.34 4.33 -8.67
CA ILE A 219 -5.32 5.25 -8.06
C ILE A 219 -5.52 6.54 -8.87
N GLY A 220 -4.55 6.93 -9.70
CA GLY A 220 -4.66 8.10 -10.57
C GLY A 220 -5.88 8.04 -11.51
N HIS A 221 -6.26 6.83 -11.94
CA HIS A 221 -7.46 6.60 -12.76
C HIS A 221 -8.76 6.78 -11.98
N LEU A 222 -8.71 6.79 -10.66
CA LEU A 222 -9.88 6.99 -9.80
C LEU A 222 -10.11 8.45 -9.42
N ALA A 223 -9.17 9.34 -9.78
CA ALA A 223 -9.26 10.76 -9.46
C ALA A 223 -10.54 11.40 -10.01
N GLY A 224 -11.26 12.12 -9.18
CA GLY A 224 -12.55 12.73 -9.52
C GLY A 224 -13.74 11.76 -9.53
N THR A 225 -13.53 10.48 -9.19
CA THR A 225 -14.62 9.52 -8.99
C THR A 225 -15.00 9.39 -7.51
N PRO A 226 -16.18 8.84 -7.19
CA PRO A 226 -16.55 8.57 -5.79
C PRO A 226 -15.61 7.59 -5.05
N TYR A 227 -14.79 6.83 -5.79
CA TYR A 227 -13.86 5.85 -5.23
C TYR A 227 -12.62 6.50 -4.60
N LEU A 228 -12.24 7.72 -5.01
CA LEU A 228 -11.07 8.42 -4.48
C LEU A 228 -11.43 9.83 -3.95
N ASP A 229 -12.55 9.94 -3.27
CA ASP A 229 -13.06 11.19 -2.69
C ASP A 229 -12.56 11.34 -1.24
N THR A 230 -11.48 12.10 -1.03
CA THR A 230 -10.89 12.35 0.29
C THR A 230 -11.76 13.25 1.18
N SER A 231 -12.77 13.95 0.63
CA SER A 231 -13.73 14.75 1.42
C SER A 231 -14.57 13.89 2.38
N ARG A 232 -14.57 12.57 2.20
CA ARG A 232 -15.25 11.60 3.08
C ARG A 232 -14.64 11.49 4.47
N PHE A 233 -13.36 11.83 4.67
CA PHE A 233 -12.81 11.96 6.01
C PHE A 233 -13.50 13.11 6.77
N ALA A 234 -13.69 12.92 8.07
CA ALA A 234 -14.46 13.87 8.90
C ALA A 234 -13.76 15.22 9.02
N GLY A 235 -14.55 16.30 8.92
CA GLY A 235 -14.08 17.67 9.13
C GLY A 235 -12.97 18.12 8.18
N ASP A 236 -12.16 19.06 8.66
CA ASP A 236 -10.99 19.61 7.96
C ASP A 236 -9.68 18.96 8.43
N GLU A 237 -9.73 17.69 8.88
CA GLU A 237 -8.54 16.96 9.34
C GLU A 237 -7.46 16.95 8.23
N PRO A 238 -6.22 17.39 8.53
CA PRO A 238 -5.15 17.39 7.55
C PRO A 238 -4.80 15.98 7.12
N LEU A 239 -4.34 15.82 5.88
CA LEU A 239 -3.97 14.52 5.33
C LEU A 239 -2.45 14.41 5.15
N LEU A 240 -1.89 13.28 5.49
CA LEU A 240 -0.59 12.82 5.01
C LEU A 240 -0.85 11.95 3.79
N VAL A 241 -0.69 12.54 2.61
CA VAL A 241 -0.90 11.82 1.36
C VAL A 241 0.40 11.12 0.98
N TYR A 242 0.31 9.84 0.61
CA TYR A 242 1.46 9.15 0.06
C TYR A 242 1.14 8.62 -1.34
N VAL A 243 2.15 8.67 -2.20
CA VAL A 243 2.07 8.18 -3.58
C VAL A 243 3.36 7.44 -3.94
N GLU A 244 3.26 6.42 -4.77
CA GLU A 244 4.42 5.71 -5.29
C GLU A 244 4.22 5.33 -6.75
N ALA A 245 5.31 5.13 -7.51
CA ALA A 245 5.29 4.79 -8.93
C ALA A 245 6.09 3.51 -9.18
N CYS A 246 5.59 2.67 -10.08
CA CYS A 246 6.17 1.37 -10.43
C CYS A 246 7.02 1.42 -11.70
N GLU A 247 6.42 1.84 -12.83
CA GLU A 247 7.02 1.65 -14.15
C GLU A 247 6.73 2.74 -15.18
N ASP A 248 5.75 3.59 -14.96
CA ASP A 248 5.43 4.68 -15.86
C ASP A 248 6.52 5.75 -15.89
N ASN A 249 6.85 6.24 -17.09
CA ASN A 249 7.84 7.29 -17.23
C ASN A 249 7.39 8.61 -16.59
N ALA A 250 8.35 9.49 -16.31
CA ALA A 250 8.13 10.75 -15.61
C ALA A 250 7.03 11.64 -16.23
N PHE A 251 6.85 11.64 -17.55
CA PHE A 251 5.76 12.42 -18.17
C PHE A 251 4.38 11.85 -17.86
N THR A 252 4.25 10.53 -17.79
CA THR A 252 2.98 9.88 -17.44
C THR A 252 2.66 10.11 -15.96
N ILE A 253 3.64 9.93 -15.07
CA ILE A 253 3.50 10.23 -13.65
C ILE A 253 3.14 11.70 -13.42
N CYS A 254 3.80 12.62 -14.08
CA CYS A 254 3.49 14.06 -14.00
C CYS A 254 2.00 14.32 -14.36
N ARG A 255 1.51 13.73 -15.47
CA ARG A 255 0.10 13.89 -15.87
C ARG A 255 -0.88 13.29 -14.87
N HIS A 256 -0.57 12.10 -14.31
CA HIS A 256 -1.40 11.50 -13.27
C HIS A 256 -1.49 12.39 -12.02
N LEU A 257 -0.35 12.87 -11.52
CA LEU A 257 -0.30 13.73 -10.34
C LEU A 257 -1.05 15.05 -10.56
N HIS A 258 -0.88 15.69 -11.73
CA HIS A 258 -1.69 16.86 -12.09
C HIS A 258 -3.18 16.53 -12.14
N GLY A 259 -3.57 15.41 -12.74
CA GLY A 259 -4.97 14.96 -12.80
C GLY A 259 -5.55 14.76 -11.40
N MET A 260 -4.82 14.07 -10.52
CA MET A 260 -5.22 13.87 -9.12
C MET A 260 -5.35 15.21 -8.36
N ARG A 261 -4.40 16.16 -8.59
CA ARG A 261 -4.46 17.50 -7.99
C ARG A 261 -5.66 18.28 -8.49
N LEU A 262 -5.92 18.29 -9.80
CA LEU A 262 -7.09 18.98 -10.37
C LEU A 262 -8.42 18.37 -9.92
N ALA A 263 -8.43 17.09 -9.57
CA ALA A 263 -9.58 16.39 -9.00
C ALA A 263 -9.75 16.60 -7.48
N GLY A 264 -8.85 17.34 -6.82
CA GLY A 264 -8.95 17.67 -5.39
C GLY A 264 -8.37 16.62 -4.44
N PHE A 265 -7.68 15.60 -4.92
CA PHE A 265 -7.16 14.55 -4.05
C PHE A 265 -6.18 15.07 -3.00
N PHE A 266 -5.42 16.11 -3.32
CA PHE A 266 -4.43 16.74 -2.45
C PHE A 266 -4.91 17.99 -1.71
N ASP A 267 -6.18 18.39 -1.83
CA ASP A 267 -6.66 19.69 -1.31
C ASP A 267 -6.45 19.87 0.20
N ARG A 268 -6.43 18.77 0.95
CA ARG A 268 -6.17 18.77 2.40
C ARG A 268 -4.80 18.21 2.79
N ALA A 269 -3.90 18.03 1.82
CA ALA A 269 -2.58 17.53 2.12
C ALA A 269 -1.82 18.52 3.02
N ALA A 270 -1.30 18.04 4.15
CA ALA A 270 -0.39 18.76 5.02
C ALA A 270 1.08 18.42 4.68
N ALA A 271 1.30 17.25 4.10
CA ALA A 271 2.55 16.83 3.47
C ALA A 271 2.26 15.73 2.45
N VAL A 272 3.17 15.54 1.49
CA VAL A 272 3.14 14.43 0.54
C VAL A 272 4.41 13.60 0.69
N LEU A 273 4.22 12.29 0.90
CA LEU A 273 5.27 11.28 0.88
C LEU A 273 5.31 10.62 -0.49
N VAL A 274 6.48 10.52 -1.10
CA VAL A 274 6.66 9.94 -2.43
C VAL A 274 7.60 8.75 -2.32
N GLY A 275 7.11 7.59 -2.72
CA GLY A 275 7.87 6.35 -2.70
C GLY A 275 9.09 6.41 -3.62
N ARG A 276 10.20 5.80 -3.17
CA ARG A 276 11.34 5.54 -4.05
C ARG A 276 10.88 4.69 -5.24
N THR A 277 11.36 5.03 -6.44
CA THR A 277 10.93 4.35 -7.65
C THR A 277 12.09 3.88 -8.53
N HIS A 278 11.84 2.84 -9.31
CA HIS A 278 12.63 2.40 -10.47
C HIS A 278 11.95 2.78 -11.80
N ALA A 279 10.85 3.51 -11.75
CA ALA A 279 10.19 4.03 -12.93
C ALA A 279 11.14 4.94 -13.73
N PRO A 280 11.14 4.85 -15.07
CA PRO A 280 12.12 5.55 -15.89
C PRO A 280 11.87 7.06 -15.90
N ASP A 281 12.94 7.81 -15.94
CA ASP A 281 12.88 9.23 -16.29
C ASP A 281 12.38 9.44 -17.72
N GLY A 282 11.90 10.63 -18.00
CA GLY A 282 11.71 11.12 -19.37
C GLY A 282 13.00 11.72 -19.93
N PRO A 283 13.06 12.01 -21.24
CA PRO A 283 14.25 12.58 -21.87
C PRO A 283 14.61 14.00 -21.38
N THR A 284 13.66 14.71 -20.78
CA THR A 284 13.83 16.09 -20.29
C THR A 284 13.14 16.34 -18.95
N LEU A 285 12.76 15.28 -18.23
CA LEU A 285 12.06 15.36 -16.96
C LEU A 285 12.39 14.10 -16.14
N THR A 286 12.96 14.28 -14.97
CA THR A 286 13.19 13.20 -14.01
C THR A 286 11.91 12.90 -13.23
N GLN A 287 11.86 11.75 -12.51
CA GLN A 287 10.73 11.41 -11.64
C GLN A 287 10.55 12.47 -10.54
N HIS A 288 11.63 12.94 -9.92
CA HIS A 288 11.57 14.00 -8.89
C HIS A 288 11.06 15.33 -9.46
N GLU A 289 11.52 15.73 -10.65
CA GLU A 289 11.03 16.93 -11.32
C GLU A 289 9.54 16.83 -11.67
N ALA A 290 9.08 15.66 -12.12
CA ALA A 290 7.67 15.40 -12.41
C ALA A 290 6.78 15.55 -11.17
N VAL A 291 7.25 15.03 -10.04
CA VAL A 291 6.58 15.20 -8.74
C VAL A 291 6.54 16.66 -8.35
N LEU A 292 7.66 17.36 -8.42
CA LEU A 292 7.74 18.76 -8.00
C LEU A 292 6.93 19.69 -8.92
N ASP A 293 6.91 19.43 -10.23
CA ASP A 293 6.08 20.17 -11.19
C ASP A 293 4.59 20.07 -10.84
N ALA A 294 4.12 18.87 -10.51
CA ALA A 294 2.71 18.64 -10.22
C ALA A 294 2.32 19.06 -8.80
N LEU A 295 3.15 18.81 -7.79
CA LEU A 295 2.81 18.94 -6.38
C LEU A 295 3.43 20.17 -5.70
N GLY A 296 4.49 20.74 -6.24
CA GLY A 296 5.11 21.97 -5.72
C GLY A 296 4.11 23.13 -5.53
N PRO A 297 3.14 23.35 -6.45
CA PRO A 297 2.11 24.38 -6.27
C PRO A 297 1.17 24.20 -5.07
N LEU A 298 1.17 23.02 -4.39
CA LEU A 298 0.42 22.80 -3.15
C LEU A 298 0.97 23.64 -1.98
N GLY A 299 2.27 23.98 -2.01
CA GLY A 299 2.91 24.75 -0.93
C GLY A 299 3.04 23.97 0.39
N VAL A 300 3.05 22.64 0.33
CA VAL A 300 3.24 21.74 1.47
C VAL A 300 4.51 20.92 1.30
N PRO A 301 5.11 20.40 2.38
CA PRO A 301 6.29 19.54 2.26
C PRO A 301 6.09 18.35 1.33
N VAL A 302 7.01 18.14 0.40
CA VAL A 302 7.08 16.98 -0.49
C VAL A 302 8.36 16.20 -0.19
N ILE A 303 8.20 15.01 0.40
CA ILE A 303 9.31 14.17 0.84
C ILE A 303 9.36 12.92 -0.04
N ALA A 304 10.40 12.80 -0.83
CA ALA A 304 10.64 11.69 -1.76
C ALA A 304 11.59 10.63 -1.17
N ASP A 305 11.75 9.57 -1.93
CA ASP A 305 12.61 8.42 -1.60
C ASP A 305 12.19 7.66 -0.35
N VAL A 306 10.90 7.73 0.01
CA VAL A 306 10.32 6.95 1.10
C VAL A 306 10.25 5.47 0.70
N GLU A 307 10.46 4.56 1.63
CA GLU A 307 10.45 3.11 1.39
C GLU A 307 9.02 2.54 1.22
N CYS A 308 8.10 3.26 0.59
CA CYS A 308 6.77 2.77 0.28
C CYS A 308 6.64 2.47 -1.22
N GLY A 309 6.11 1.30 -1.56
CA GLY A 309 5.87 0.90 -2.95
C GLY A 309 6.85 -0.15 -3.50
N HIS A 310 7.30 0.01 -4.75
CA HIS A 310 7.93 -1.06 -5.53
C HIS A 310 9.46 -1.21 -5.33
N VAL A 311 10.09 -0.36 -4.53
CA VAL A 311 11.53 -0.47 -4.21
C VAL A 311 11.71 -0.95 -2.79
N ALA A 312 12.27 -2.15 -2.63
CA ALA A 312 12.53 -2.73 -1.32
C ALA A 312 13.65 -1.97 -0.57
N PRO A 313 13.60 -1.89 0.76
CA PRO A 313 12.61 -2.55 1.64
C PRO A 313 11.29 -1.77 1.68
N TYR A 314 10.30 -2.32 2.38
CA TYR A 314 8.95 -1.79 2.41
C TYR A 314 8.61 -1.21 3.78
N LEU A 315 8.13 0.04 3.80
CA LEU A 315 7.56 0.75 4.92
C LEU A 315 6.03 0.74 4.77
N PRO A 316 5.28 -0.14 5.47
CA PRO A 316 3.84 -0.16 5.36
C PRO A 316 3.19 1.11 5.91
N LEU A 317 2.19 1.61 5.17
CA LEU A 317 1.38 2.76 5.54
C LEU A 317 -0.09 2.35 5.67
N VAL A 318 -0.75 2.81 6.73
CA VAL A 318 -2.13 2.42 7.01
C VAL A 318 -3.08 3.52 6.56
N ASN A 319 -3.85 3.27 5.51
CA ASN A 319 -4.92 4.18 5.08
C ASN A 319 -5.92 4.36 6.21
N GLY A 320 -6.16 5.58 6.60
CA GLY A 320 -7.05 5.93 7.69
C GLY A 320 -6.38 6.05 9.06
N ALA A 321 -5.14 5.61 9.26
CA ALA A 321 -4.41 5.83 10.51
C ALA A 321 -3.98 7.29 10.67
N ARG A 322 -3.80 7.74 11.92
CA ARG A 322 -3.09 9.00 12.18
C ARG A 322 -1.61 8.81 12.01
N GLY A 323 -0.98 9.75 11.31
CA GLY A 323 0.45 9.76 11.08
C GLY A 323 1.10 11.06 11.57
N ARG A 324 2.37 10.97 11.98
CA ARG A 324 3.25 12.12 12.17
C ARG A 324 4.55 11.86 11.42
N VAL A 325 4.86 12.72 10.47
CA VAL A 325 6.09 12.66 9.69
C VAL A 325 7.08 13.69 10.21
N VAL A 326 8.30 13.23 10.47
CA VAL A 326 9.42 14.08 10.82
C VAL A 326 10.52 13.89 9.78
N HIS A 327 11.03 14.99 9.24
CA HIS A 327 12.19 15.00 8.35
C HIS A 327 13.05 16.22 8.68
N THR A 328 14.27 15.96 9.10
CA THR A 328 15.27 16.98 9.48
C THR A 328 16.63 16.57 8.95
N ALA A 329 17.62 17.43 9.03
CA ALA A 329 18.99 17.07 8.69
C ALA A 329 19.56 15.90 9.52
N ALA A 330 19.00 15.65 10.71
CA ALA A 330 19.48 14.61 11.63
C ALA A 330 18.70 13.30 11.55
N ARG A 331 17.42 13.33 11.17
CA ARG A 331 16.55 12.14 11.17
C ARG A 331 15.35 12.29 10.26
N SER A 332 14.89 11.16 9.75
CA SER A 332 13.60 11.02 9.05
C SER A 332 12.81 9.86 9.66
N GLY A 333 11.50 9.94 9.58
CA GLY A 333 10.65 8.84 10.02
C GLY A 333 9.18 9.21 10.08
N ILE A 334 8.38 8.20 10.32
CA ILE A 334 6.93 8.32 10.52
C ILE A 334 6.50 7.54 11.75
N VAL A 335 5.61 8.13 12.52
CA VAL A 335 4.87 7.43 13.59
C VAL A 335 3.44 7.28 13.14
N GLN A 336 2.88 6.08 13.27
CA GLN A 336 1.48 5.82 12.94
C GLN A 336 0.74 5.32 14.18
N THR A 337 -0.54 5.69 14.30
CA THR A 337 -1.42 5.26 15.40
C THR A 337 -2.73 4.75 14.83
N LEU A 338 -3.15 3.57 15.27
CA LEU A 338 -4.42 2.93 14.92
C LEU A 338 -5.47 3.32 15.96
N ASP A 339 -6.33 4.30 15.65
CA ASP A 339 -7.37 4.84 16.55
C ASP A 339 -8.80 4.69 16.00
#